data_c6c11d3995e144651b8b50aafe3d5873
#
_entry.id   c6c11d3995e144651b8b50aafe3d5873
#
_cell.length_a   1.000
_cell.length_b   1.000
_cell.length_c   1.000
_cell.angle_alpha   90.00
_cell.angle_beta   90.00
_cell.angle_gamma   90.00
#
_symmetry.space_group_name_H-M   'P 1'
#
loop_
_entity.id
_entity.type
_entity.pdbx_description
1 polymer ?
#
loop_
_entity_poly.entity_id
_entity_poly.type
_entity_poly.pdbx_seq_one_letter_code
_entity_poly.pdbx_strand_id
1 'polypeptide(L)'
;MKFKRHIYLLIIFVSTTIAQDYDVSECIKIALDRKGTLVSAGLDVESANQGLLGSYSGLLPSLNVSTASGKTKYPDQEIIIPDLVNLEIDTVSSGESSYMSAGLSINQTIYNGGKSLNTVKQAKVNLEIAKLRERNTKTQVIQNVTSSYYGLLKAQQLLEVALKNLSLSEKQVNLVQKQFELGAVRKTDLLKANVSMGQAKVELLNRKTSLENSRRQLFNDMGMIDFGQSIQAKNSEWIPVSVPSSAEALGLLKEKNPNVLIQRAAIEIGNIQFKIAKGMRSPSAFASIDYSASGDNSEQLKESLKDDWRLGVSMAINFPIFSGNSLSTAQQQAKLSKRKYENDYLTFLNDLRVQVELIRKSIMNYSEIIPINQDVVSAAEEDLKLVQKRYSIGSATILEVLDAQVSLIRSNSTLINTVHDARIQEMRLKALLGMLDIEYQTKEEEIK
;
A
#
# COMPACT_ATOMS: atom_id res chain seq x y z
N MET A 1 33.19 -10.81 -33.97
CA MET A 1 32.17 -9.80 -33.78
C MET A 1 31.14 -9.90 -34.92
N LYS A 2 30.00 -10.52 -34.69
CA LYS A 2 28.88 -10.59 -35.65
C LYS A 2 27.68 -9.87 -34.99
N PHE A 3 27.40 -8.68 -35.47
CA PHE A 3 26.22 -7.90 -35.13
C PHE A 3 24.98 -8.56 -35.77
N LYS A 4 24.06 -9.12 -34.94
CA LYS A 4 22.72 -9.51 -35.38
C LYS A 4 21.81 -8.27 -35.30
N ARG A 5 21.45 -7.73 -36.46
CA ARG A 5 20.40 -6.73 -36.65
C ARG A 5 19.04 -7.40 -36.35
N HIS A 6 18.38 -7.02 -35.28
CA HIS A 6 16.99 -7.36 -35.04
C HIS A 6 16.12 -6.28 -35.68
N ILE A 7 15.44 -6.66 -36.78
CA ILE A 7 14.40 -5.86 -37.39
C ILE A 7 13.14 -6.06 -36.53
N TYR A 8 12.74 -5.02 -35.80
CA TYR A 8 11.45 -4.97 -35.11
C TYR A 8 10.37 -4.67 -36.16
N LEU A 9 9.59 -5.69 -36.51
CA LEU A 9 8.38 -5.55 -37.31
C LEU A 9 7.31 -4.87 -36.44
N LEU A 10 7.04 -3.61 -36.74
CA LEU A 10 5.98 -2.83 -36.05
C LEU A 10 4.64 -3.31 -36.63
N ILE A 11 4.02 -4.30 -36.01
CA ILE A 11 2.65 -4.72 -36.33
C ILE A 11 1.72 -3.67 -35.70
N ILE A 12 1.21 -2.76 -36.53
CA ILE A 12 0.11 -1.85 -36.21
C ILE A 12 -1.14 -2.71 -36.08
N PHE A 13 -1.49 -3.10 -34.85
CA PHE A 13 -2.79 -3.68 -34.52
C PHE A 13 -3.82 -2.54 -34.58
N VAL A 14 -4.56 -2.46 -35.68
CA VAL A 14 -5.81 -1.68 -35.73
C VAL A 14 -6.81 -2.41 -34.83
N SER A 15 -6.84 -2.04 -33.56
CA SER A 15 -7.87 -2.52 -32.63
C SER A 15 -9.19 -1.83 -32.99
N THR A 16 -10.09 -2.57 -33.59
CA THR A 16 -11.53 -2.23 -33.58
C THR A 16 -11.95 -2.07 -32.13
N THR A 17 -12.37 -0.88 -31.75
CA THR A 17 -12.92 -0.55 -30.42
C THR A 17 -14.27 -1.24 -30.24
N ILE A 18 -14.24 -2.55 -29.97
CA ILE A 18 -15.40 -3.25 -29.44
C ILE A 18 -15.44 -2.90 -27.94
N ALA A 19 -16.55 -2.35 -27.48
CA ALA A 19 -16.77 -2.17 -26.05
C ALA A 19 -16.65 -3.55 -25.37
N GLN A 20 -15.67 -3.73 -24.54
CA GLN A 20 -15.44 -5.00 -23.86
C GLN A 20 -16.13 -4.93 -22.51
N ASP A 21 -17.11 -5.83 -22.31
CA ASP A 21 -17.79 -5.98 -21.03
C ASP A 21 -16.83 -6.69 -20.06
N TYR A 22 -16.43 -5.98 -19.01
CA TYR A 22 -15.60 -6.56 -17.96
C TYR A 22 -16.43 -6.88 -16.73
N ASP A 23 -16.16 -8.05 -16.15
CA ASP A 23 -16.61 -8.39 -14.80
C ASP A 23 -15.63 -7.82 -13.76
N VAL A 24 -16.11 -7.62 -12.53
CA VAL A 24 -15.28 -7.11 -11.43
C VAL A 24 -14.06 -7.99 -11.15
N SER A 25 -14.19 -9.30 -11.28
CA SER A 25 -13.10 -10.26 -11.09
C SER A 25 -12.01 -10.12 -12.16
N GLU A 26 -12.37 -9.85 -13.40
CA GLU A 26 -11.43 -9.60 -14.50
C GLU A 26 -10.65 -8.29 -14.28
N CYS A 27 -11.36 -7.23 -13.87
CA CYS A 27 -10.73 -5.96 -13.52
C CYS A 27 -9.71 -6.11 -12.38
N ILE A 28 -10.06 -6.88 -11.34
CA ILE A 28 -9.17 -7.15 -10.21
C ILE A 28 -7.94 -7.95 -10.66
N LYS A 29 -8.11 -8.98 -11.50
CA LYS A 29 -7.00 -9.77 -12.02
C LYS A 29 -6.00 -8.90 -12.79
N ILE A 30 -6.49 -8.04 -13.68
CA ILE A 30 -5.64 -7.10 -14.42
C ILE A 30 -4.88 -6.17 -13.48
N ALA A 31 -5.56 -5.66 -12.43
CA ALA A 31 -4.93 -4.78 -11.46
C ALA A 31 -3.84 -5.47 -10.63
N LEU A 32 -4.08 -6.71 -10.22
CA LEU A 32 -3.09 -7.49 -9.46
C LEU A 32 -1.83 -7.77 -10.27
N ASP A 33 -1.95 -7.91 -11.60
CA ASP A 33 -0.81 -8.13 -12.48
C ASP A 33 -0.06 -6.83 -12.83
N ARG A 34 -0.74 -5.68 -12.87
CA ARG A 34 -0.18 -4.45 -13.47
C ARG A 34 0.03 -3.30 -12.49
N LYS A 35 -0.60 -3.31 -11.31
CA LYS A 35 -0.54 -2.16 -10.40
C LYS A 35 0.85 -1.99 -9.81
N GLY A 36 1.51 -0.88 -10.14
CA GLY A 36 2.88 -0.59 -9.70
C GLY A 36 3.07 -0.58 -8.18
N THR A 37 2.04 -0.21 -7.41
CA THR A 37 2.09 -0.27 -5.94
C THR A 37 2.27 -1.69 -5.41
N LEU A 38 1.70 -2.70 -6.08
CA LEU A 38 1.87 -4.10 -5.70
C LEU A 38 3.26 -4.61 -6.07
N VAL A 39 3.78 -4.21 -7.24
CA VAL A 39 5.18 -4.50 -7.62
C VAL A 39 6.14 -3.91 -6.59
N SER A 40 5.93 -2.66 -6.16
CA SER A 40 6.75 -2.04 -5.10
C SER A 40 6.67 -2.80 -3.78
N ALA A 41 5.48 -3.24 -3.37
CA ALA A 41 5.32 -4.04 -2.16
C ALA A 41 6.05 -5.40 -2.24
N GLY A 42 6.08 -6.05 -3.41
CA GLY A 42 6.89 -7.25 -3.65
C GLY A 42 8.40 -6.99 -3.53
N LEU A 43 8.87 -5.86 -4.06
CA LEU A 43 10.28 -5.44 -3.90
C LEU A 43 10.64 -5.14 -2.43
N ASP A 44 9.70 -4.60 -1.63
CA ASP A 44 9.89 -4.42 -0.19
C ASP A 44 10.05 -5.77 0.54
N VAL A 45 9.31 -6.81 0.14
CA VAL A 45 9.48 -8.17 0.67
C VAL A 45 10.85 -8.72 0.31
N GLU A 46 11.30 -8.55 -0.95
CA GLU A 46 12.64 -8.99 -1.36
C GLU A 46 13.73 -8.23 -0.61
N SER A 47 13.59 -6.91 -0.42
CA SER A 47 14.48 -6.10 0.40
C SER A 47 14.56 -6.60 1.84
N ALA A 48 13.42 -6.95 2.45
CA ALA A 48 13.39 -7.52 3.79
C ALA A 48 14.05 -8.91 3.86
N ASN A 49 13.94 -9.70 2.78
CA ASN A 49 14.62 -10.99 2.65
C ASN A 49 16.14 -10.82 2.58
N GLN A 50 16.63 -9.85 1.80
CA GLN A 50 18.05 -9.49 1.78
C GLN A 50 18.51 -8.96 3.15
N GLY A 51 17.67 -8.19 3.85
CA GLY A 51 17.90 -7.77 5.24
C GLY A 51 18.03 -8.95 6.21
N LEU A 52 17.23 -10.00 6.03
CA LEU A 52 17.38 -11.24 6.79
C LEU A 52 18.72 -11.93 6.50
N LEU A 53 19.10 -12.08 5.23
CA LEU A 53 20.40 -12.64 4.87
C LEU A 53 21.54 -11.81 5.45
N GLY A 54 21.48 -10.47 5.34
CA GLY A 54 22.46 -9.56 5.93
C GLY A 54 22.56 -9.66 7.45
N SER A 55 21.46 -10.01 8.14
CA SER A 55 21.45 -10.16 9.60
C SER A 55 22.34 -11.30 10.13
N TYR A 56 22.63 -12.29 9.30
CA TYR A 56 23.55 -13.39 9.65
C TYR A 56 25.02 -12.94 9.67
N SER A 57 25.37 -11.78 9.10
CA SER A 57 26.75 -11.26 9.09
C SER A 57 27.34 -11.14 10.51
N GLY A 58 26.52 -10.81 11.51
CA GLY A 58 26.93 -10.77 12.91
C GLY A 58 27.26 -12.14 13.55
N LEU A 59 27.02 -13.26 12.84
CA LEU A 59 27.33 -14.62 13.24
C LEU A 59 28.50 -15.22 12.43
N LEU A 60 28.91 -14.54 11.36
CA LEU A 60 29.98 -14.97 10.46
C LEU A 60 31.28 -14.16 10.71
N PRO A 61 32.46 -14.70 10.39
CA PRO A 61 33.69 -13.94 10.43
C PRO A 61 33.69 -12.86 9.34
N SER A 62 34.27 -11.71 9.66
CA SER A 62 34.61 -10.68 8.68
C SER A 62 36.09 -10.80 8.29
N LEU A 63 36.38 -10.70 7.00
CA LEU A 63 37.70 -10.70 6.43
C LEU A 63 37.98 -9.31 5.84
N ASN A 64 39.03 -8.63 6.32
CA ASN A 64 39.40 -7.32 5.86
C ASN A 64 40.84 -7.30 5.40
N VAL A 65 41.10 -6.66 4.28
CA VAL A 65 42.44 -6.31 3.81
C VAL A 65 42.62 -4.81 4.01
N SER A 66 43.70 -4.41 4.62
CA SER A 66 44.07 -3.00 4.83
C SER A 66 45.47 -2.71 4.30
N THR A 67 45.61 -1.58 3.65
CA THR A 67 46.95 -1.02 3.31
C THR A 67 46.96 0.43 3.74
N ALA A 68 48.07 0.87 4.30
CA ALA A 68 48.29 2.25 4.65
C ALA A 68 49.69 2.69 4.23
N SER A 69 49.83 3.93 3.80
CA SER A 69 51.09 4.59 3.57
C SER A 69 51.05 6.01 4.11
N GLY A 70 52.12 6.48 4.68
CA GLY A 70 52.20 7.83 5.20
C GLY A 70 53.66 8.32 5.21
N LYS A 71 53.77 9.63 5.14
CA LYS A 71 55.05 10.34 5.28
C LYS A 71 54.84 11.43 6.32
N THR A 72 55.66 11.40 7.37
CA THR A 72 55.62 12.37 8.44
C THR A 72 56.92 13.15 8.44
N LYS A 73 56.84 14.47 8.40
CA LYS A 73 57.97 15.35 8.52
C LYS A 73 58.00 15.91 9.94
N TYR A 74 59.12 15.74 10.59
CA TYR A 74 59.37 16.28 11.91
C TYR A 74 60.28 17.53 11.78
N PRO A 75 60.14 18.54 12.62
CA PRO A 75 61.11 19.59 12.73
C PRO A 75 62.45 18.94 13.21
N ASP A 76 63.56 19.46 12.69
CA ASP A 76 64.86 18.97 13.05
C ASP A 76 65.06 19.09 14.58
N GLN A 77 65.25 17.95 15.23
CA GLN A 77 65.59 17.90 16.65
C GLN A 77 67.05 17.36 16.79
N GLU A 78 67.89 18.12 17.43
CA GLU A 78 69.18 17.64 17.85
C GLU A 78 69.04 16.69 19.04
N ILE A 79 69.11 15.39 18.80
CA ILE A 79 69.17 14.39 19.87
C ILE A 79 70.63 14.14 20.16
N ILE A 80 71.11 14.57 21.33
CA ILE A 80 72.41 14.35 21.81
C ILE A 80 72.52 12.90 22.35
N ILE A 81 73.14 12.01 21.60
CA ILE A 81 73.41 10.65 22.06
C ILE A 81 74.85 10.66 22.55
N PRO A 82 75.14 10.54 23.87
CA PRO A 82 76.51 10.45 24.36
C PRO A 82 77.11 9.12 23.94
N ASP A 83 78.09 9.16 23.03
CA ASP A 83 78.92 7.99 22.78
C ASP A 83 79.87 7.81 23.95
N LEU A 84 79.65 6.83 24.80
CA LEU A 84 80.39 6.51 25.99
C LEU A 84 81.78 5.93 25.70
N VAL A 85 82.09 5.62 24.44
CA VAL A 85 83.38 5.05 24.02
C VAL A 85 84.32 6.09 23.46
N ASN A 86 83.82 7.07 22.68
CA ASN A 86 84.71 8.06 22.00
C ASN A 86 84.48 9.49 22.52
N LEU A 87 83.59 9.74 23.49
CA LEU A 87 83.28 11.08 24.03
C LEU A 87 82.85 12.11 22.96
N GLU A 88 82.29 11.65 21.82
CA GLU A 88 81.77 12.49 20.77
C GLU A 88 80.23 12.57 20.90
N ILE A 89 79.74 13.74 20.55
CA ILE A 89 78.31 13.99 20.53
C ILE A 89 77.82 13.76 19.08
N ASP A 90 77.07 12.68 18.87
CA ASP A 90 76.50 12.42 17.58
C ASP A 90 75.04 13.08 17.50
N THR A 91 74.89 13.95 16.54
CA THR A 91 73.57 14.64 16.32
C THR A 91 72.79 13.89 15.25
N VAL A 92 71.73 13.21 15.65
CA VAL A 92 70.82 12.59 14.71
C VAL A 92 69.68 13.59 14.39
N SER A 93 69.73 14.16 13.18
CA SER A 93 68.60 14.95 12.67
C SER A 93 67.55 14.02 12.06
N SER A 94 66.43 13.91 12.66
CA SER A 94 65.30 13.10 12.13
C SER A 94 64.36 13.96 11.33
N GLY A 95 64.59 14.14 10.01
CA GLY A 95 63.84 15.01 9.16
C GLY A 95 62.48 14.41 8.65
N GLU A 96 62.49 13.17 8.21
CA GLU A 96 61.30 12.56 7.59
C GLU A 96 61.22 11.07 7.94
N SER A 97 60.02 10.62 8.29
CA SER A 97 59.69 9.21 8.45
C SER A 97 58.61 8.84 7.45
N SER A 98 58.82 7.82 6.66
CA SER A 98 57.80 7.20 5.83
C SER A 98 57.44 5.83 6.35
N TYR A 99 56.23 5.43 6.18
CA TYR A 99 55.79 4.09 6.51
C TYR A 99 54.84 3.56 5.46
N MET A 100 54.87 2.27 5.20
CA MET A 100 53.91 1.49 4.44
C MET A 100 53.56 0.25 5.24
N SER A 101 52.27 -0.10 5.24
CA SER A 101 51.81 -1.32 5.90
C SER A 101 50.74 -2.03 5.03
N ALA A 102 50.76 -3.34 5.14
CA ALA A 102 49.69 -4.19 4.58
C ALA A 102 49.25 -5.20 5.66
N GLY A 103 47.95 -5.45 5.73
CA GLY A 103 47.44 -6.37 6.72
C GLY A 103 46.18 -7.10 6.23
N LEU A 104 46.00 -8.31 6.75
CA LEU A 104 44.79 -9.12 6.61
C LEU A 104 44.28 -9.40 8.01
N SER A 105 43.00 -9.08 8.27
CA SER A 105 42.38 -9.36 9.55
C SER A 105 41.11 -10.17 9.39
N ILE A 106 40.99 -11.21 10.22
CA ILE A 106 39.75 -12.00 10.38
C ILE A 106 39.20 -11.70 11.76
N ASN A 107 37.96 -11.19 11.84
CA ASN A 107 37.34 -10.87 13.11
C ASN A 107 36.04 -11.69 13.25
N GLN A 108 35.87 -12.38 14.38
CA GLN A 108 34.71 -13.18 14.71
C GLN A 108 34.13 -12.80 16.06
N THR A 109 32.89 -12.44 16.08
CA THR A 109 32.12 -12.35 17.34
C THR A 109 31.77 -13.75 17.81
N ILE A 110 32.29 -14.18 18.95
CA ILE A 110 31.99 -15.48 19.56
C ILE A 110 30.72 -15.38 20.39
N TYR A 111 30.58 -14.31 21.18
CA TYR A 111 29.40 -14.05 21.99
C TYR A 111 29.25 -12.55 22.25
N ASN A 112 28.03 -12.02 22.19
CA ASN A 112 27.74 -10.61 22.44
C ASN A 112 26.44 -10.41 23.20
N GLY A 113 26.20 -11.21 24.25
CA GLY A 113 24.98 -11.16 25.04
C GLY A 113 23.74 -11.61 24.28
N GLY A 114 23.92 -12.40 23.19
CA GLY A 114 22.84 -12.86 22.33
C GLY A 114 22.32 -11.81 21.36
N LYS A 115 22.99 -10.66 21.20
CA LYS A 115 22.59 -9.59 20.27
C LYS A 115 22.49 -10.12 18.83
N SER A 116 23.55 -10.77 18.30
CA SER A 116 23.55 -11.28 16.92
C SER A 116 22.38 -12.25 16.66
N LEU A 117 22.11 -13.20 17.57
CA LEU A 117 20.98 -14.13 17.44
C LEU A 117 19.63 -13.42 17.47
N ASN A 118 19.45 -12.43 18.35
CA ASN A 118 18.22 -11.65 18.44
C ASN A 118 18.05 -10.71 17.23
N THR A 119 19.15 -10.21 16.64
CA THR A 119 19.09 -9.44 15.38
C THR A 119 18.56 -10.30 14.23
N VAL A 120 18.99 -11.56 14.12
CA VAL A 120 18.43 -12.50 13.12
C VAL A 120 16.93 -12.75 13.39
N LYS A 121 16.52 -12.94 14.66
CA LYS A 121 15.11 -13.09 15.01
C LYS A 121 14.29 -11.85 14.63
N GLN A 122 14.82 -10.66 14.90
CA GLN A 122 14.19 -9.40 14.53
C GLN A 122 14.03 -9.27 12.99
N ALA A 123 15.07 -9.64 12.23
CA ALA A 123 15.02 -9.63 10.78
C ALA A 123 13.97 -10.62 10.21
N LYS A 124 13.78 -11.79 10.84
CA LYS A 124 12.71 -12.74 10.49
C LYS A 124 11.32 -12.13 10.70
N VAL A 125 11.09 -11.48 11.84
CA VAL A 125 9.81 -10.79 12.12
C VAL A 125 9.60 -9.62 11.16
N ASN A 126 10.66 -8.88 10.80
CA ASN A 126 10.57 -7.81 9.80
C ASN A 126 10.17 -8.33 8.41
N LEU A 127 10.69 -9.50 8.00
CA LEU A 127 10.29 -10.15 6.75
C LEU A 127 8.80 -10.57 6.80
N GLU A 128 8.33 -11.09 7.94
CA GLU A 128 6.90 -11.42 8.12
C GLU A 128 6.04 -10.14 8.01
N ILE A 129 6.45 -9.05 8.65
CA ILE A 129 5.77 -7.75 8.54
C ILE A 129 5.75 -7.27 7.08
N ALA A 130 6.83 -7.41 6.33
CA ALA A 130 6.88 -7.02 4.92
C ALA A 130 5.86 -7.82 4.08
N LYS A 131 5.77 -9.14 4.28
CA LYS A 131 4.75 -10.00 3.64
C LYS A 131 3.32 -9.61 4.01
N LEU A 132 3.07 -9.27 5.27
CA LEU A 132 1.75 -8.81 5.72
C LEU A 132 1.40 -7.43 5.12
N ARG A 133 2.38 -6.55 4.91
CA ARG A 133 2.19 -5.27 4.21
C ARG A 133 1.88 -5.46 2.73
N GLU A 134 2.57 -6.37 2.06
CA GLU A 134 2.25 -6.76 0.68
C GLU A 134 0.81 -7.27 0.58
N ARG A 135 0.39 -8.17 1.48
CA ARG A 135 -0.97 -8.66 1.58
C ARG A 135 -1.99 -7.52 1.81
N ASN A 136 -1.67 -6.56 2.68
CA ASN A 136 -2.49 -5.38 2.91
C ASN A 136 -2.59 -4.50 1.64
N THR A 137 -1.50 -4.31 0.91
CA THR A 137 -1.47 -3.59 -0.37
C THR A 137 -2.34 -4.30 -1.41
N LYS A 138 -2.27 -5.64 -1.49
CA LYS A 138 -3.14 -6.46 -2.35
C LYS A 138 -4.62 -6.22 -2.02
N THR A 139 -4.98 -6.29 -0.74
CA THR A 139 -6.35 -6.00 -0.27
C THR A 139 -6.80 -4.60 -0.68
N GLN A 140 -5.93 -3.61 -0.56
CA GLN A 140 -6.23 -2.21 -0.90
C GLN A 140 -6.41 -2.01 -2.42
N VAL A 141 -5.61 -2.67 -3.26
CA VAL A 141 -5.79 -2.67 -4.72
C VAL A 141 -7.15 -3.27 -5.08
N ILE A 142 -7.51 -4.42 -4.51
CA ILE A 142 -8.81 -5.05 -4.73
C ILE A 142 -9.96 -4.11 -4.31
N GLN A 143 -9.84 -3.46 -3.15
CA GLN A 143 -10.84 -2.48 -2.68
C GLN A 143 -11.01 -1.31 -3.64
N ASN A 144 -9.90 -0.72 -4.11
CA ASN A 144 -9.94 0.44 -5.00
C ASN A 144 -10.58 0.07 -6.34
N VAL A 145 -10.17 -1.05 -6.95
CA VAL A 145 -10.73 -1.54 -8.21
C VAL A 145 -12.22 -1.87 -8.07
N THR A 146 -12.61 -2.55 -7.00
CA THR A 146 -14.02 -2.88 -6.75
C THR A 146 -14.86 -1.62 -6.55
N SER A 147 -14.34 -0.63 -5.80
CA SER A 147 -15.02 0.64 -5.58
C SER A 147 -15.18 1.44 -6.87
N SER A 148 -14.14 1.54 -7.70
CA SER A 148 -14.20 2.25 -8.99
C SER A 148 -15.03 1.50 -10.03
N TYR A 149 -15.06 0.16 -10.00
CA TYR A 149 -15.96 -0.65 -10.83
C TYR A 149 -17.45 -0.36 -10.52
N TYR A 150 -17.83 -0.42 -9.25
CA TYR A 150 -19.20 -0.08 -8.84
C TYR A 150 -19.50 1.40 -9.02
N GLY A 151 -18.49 2.28 -8.93
CA GLY A 151 -18.60 3.69 -9.30
C GLY A 151 -18.94 3.88 -10.78
N LEU A 152 -18.30 3.12 -11.67
CA LEU A 152 -18.57 3.12 -13.11
C LEU A 152 -20.00 2.59 -13.38
N LEU A 153 -20.38 1.46 -12.79
CA LEU A 153 -21.70 0.87 -12.94
C LEU A 153 -22.81 1.83 -12.48
N LYS A 154 -22.61 2.49 -11.34
CA LYS A 154 -23.48 3.54 -10.84
C LYS A 154 -23.63 4.70 -11.85
N ALA A 155 -22.51 5.17 -12.42
CA ALA A 155 -22.51 6.26 -13.38
C ALA A 155 -23.25 5.86 -14.69
N GLN A 156 -23.11 4.61 -15.14
CA GLN A 156 -23.86 4.07 -16.28
C GLN A 156 -25.36 4.07 -16.03
N GLN A 157 -25.81 3.58 -14.86
CA GLN A 157 -27.24 3.55 -14.51
C GLN A 157 -27.84 4.95 -14.35
N LEU A 158 -27.10 5.88 -13.74
CA LEU A 158 -27.55 7.28 -13.61
C LEU A 158 -27.59 8.00 -14.96
N LEU A 159 -26.70 7.68 -15.90
CA LEU A 159 -26.77 8.18 -17.27
C LEU A 159 -28.03 7.65 -17.99
N GLU A 160 -28.39 6.39 -17.80
CA GLU A 160 -29.63 5.82 -18.36
C GLU A 160 -30.86 6.53 -17.83
N VAL A 161 -30.91 6.82 -16.51
CA VAL A 161 -31.98 7.62 -15.90
C VAL A 161 -32.05 9.01 -16.54
N ALA A 162 -30.91 9.68 -16.76
CA ALA A 162 -30.90 11.01 -17.38
C ALA A 162 -31.32 10.99 -18.86
N LEU A 163 -30.97 9.93 -19.62
CA LEU A 163 -31.46 9.74 -21.00
C LEU A 163 -32.96 9.55 -21.06
N LYS A 164 -33.52 8.70 -20.17
CA LYS A 164 -34.94 8.50 -20.05
C LYS A 164 -35.68 9.80 -19.67
N ASN A 165 -35.10 10.56 -18.72
CA ASN A 165 -35.63 11.85 -18.30
C ASN A 165 -35.68 12.86 -19.46
N LEU A 166 -34.60 13.00 -20.24
CA LEU A 166 -34.59 13.90 -21.40
C LEU A 166 -35.63 13.49 -22.41
N SER A 167 -35.74 12.20 -22.76
CA SER A 167 -36.74 11.70 -23.69
C SER A 167 -38.19 11.99 -23.23
N LEU A 168 -38.48 11.83 -21.92
CA LEU A 168 -39.75 12.19 -21.32
C LEU A 168 -40.03 13.69 -21.41
N SER A 169 -39.03 14.52 -21.09
CA SER A 169 -39.16 16.00 -21.17
C SER A 169 -39.37 16.49 -22.60
N GLU A 170 -38.71 15.90 -23.60
CA GLU A 170 -38.91 16.22 -25.01
C GLU A 170 -40.31 15.86 -25.47
N LYS A 171 -40.85 14.67 -25.10
CA LYS A 171 -42.23 14.28 -25.37
C LYS A 171 -43.22 15.24 -24.72
N GLN A 172 -42.94 15.67 -23.48
CA GLN A 172 -43.78 16.61 -22.76
C GLN A 172 -43.81 18.00 -23.42
N VAL A 173 -42.65 18.53 -23.85
CA VAL A 173 -42.59 19.81 -24.59
C VAL A 173 -43.41 19.72 -25.88
N ASN A 174 -43.23 18.64 -26.66
CA ASN A 174 -43.97 18.44 -27.92
C ASN A 174 -45.50 18.37 -27.69
N LEU A 175 -45.95 17.75 -26.61
CA LEU A 175 -47.38 17.69 -26.26
C LEU A 175 -47.89 19.08 -25.90
N VAL A 176 -47.20 19.77 -24.98
CA VAL A 176 -47.61 21.13 -24.51
C VAL A 176 -47.54 22.15 -25.63
N GLN A 177 -46.58 22.05 -26.55
CA GLN A 177 -46.47 22.90 -27.73
C GLN A 177 -47.74 22.76 -28.63
N LYS A 178 -48.16 21.53 -28.96
CA LYS A 178 -49.36 21.26 -29.74
C LYS A 178 -50.61 21.78 -29.04
N GLN A 179 -50.74 21.59 -27.74
CA GLN A 179 -51.87 22.11 -26.94
C GLN A 179 -51.88 23.63 -26.93
N PHE A 180 -50.73 24.29 -26.87
CA PHE A 180 -50.63 25.76 -26.96
C PHE A 180 -51.06 26.28 -28.34
N GLU A 181 -50.63 25.63 -29.41
CA GLU A 181 -51.04 25.99 -30.78
C GLU A 181 -52.53 25.86 -31.01
N LEU A 182 -53.17 24.91 -30.32
CA LEU A 182 -54.62 24.75 -30.30
C LEU A 182 -55.36 25.68 -29.31
N GLY A 183 -54.60 26.52 -28.55
CA GLY A 183 -55.17 27.42 -27.54
C GLY A 183 -55.65 26.72 -26.26
N ALA A 184 -55.31 25.45 -26.04
CA ALA A 184 -55.74 24.63 -24.91
C ALA A 184 -54.96 24.88 -23.62
N VAL A 185 -53.73 25.42 -23.69
CA VAL A 185 -52.87 25.70 -22.54
C VAL A 185 -52.24 27.09 -22.64
N ARG A 186 -51.75 27.59 -21.50
CA ARG A 186 -51.12 28.92 -21.41
C ARG A 186 -49.65 28.90 -21.90
N LYS A 187 -49.16 30.05 -22.37
CA LYS A 187 -47.75 30.23 -22.73
C LYS A 187 -46.83 29.93 -21.55
N THR A 188 -47.23 30.19 -20.30
CA THR A 188 -46.50 29.88 -19.09
C THR A 188 -46.23 28.37 -18.93
N ASP A 189 -47.15 27.53 -19.35
CA ASP A 189 -47.03 26.06 -19.26
C ASP A 189 -45.98 25.54 -20.26
N LEU A 190 -45.99 26.10 -21.47
CA LEU A 190 -44.97 25.81 -22.47
C LEU A 190 -43.58 26.27 -22.00
N LEU A 191 -43.46 27.47 -21.39
CA LEU A 191 -42.21 27.95 -20.85
C LEU A 191 -41.66 27.05 -19.73
N LYS A 192 -42.55 26.57 -18.81
CA LYS A 192 -42.16 25.61 -17.75
C LYS A 192 -41.67 24.29 -18.33
N ALA A 193 -42.34 23.73 -19.33
CA ALA A 193 -41.91 22.51 -20.01
C ALA A 193 -40.52 22.69 -20.68
N ASN A 194 -40.29 23.84 -21.35
CA ASN A 194 -38.99 24.15 -21.95
C ASN A 194 -37.88 24.29 -20.92
N VAL A 195 -38.14 24.92 -19.76
CA VAL A 195 -37.18 25.01 -18.65
C VAL A 195 -36.79 23.62 -18.14
N SER A 196 -37.82 22.75 -17.92
CA SER A 196 -37.58 21.37 -17.48
C SER A 196 -36.72 20.57 -18.49
N MET A 197 -37.01 20.68 -19.79
CA MET A 197 -36.23 20.08 -20.85
C MET A 197 -34.78 20.62 -20.86
N GLY A 198 -34.61 21.92 -20.69
CA GLY A 198 -33.28 22.54 -20.58
C GLY A 198 -32.46 21.98 -19.41
N GLN A 199 -33.11 21.84 -18.24
CA GLN A 199 -32.49 21.21 -17.05
C GLN A 199 -32.12 19.74 -17.30
N ALA A 200 -33.00 18.96 -17.96
CA ALA A 200 -32.74 17.58 -18.33
C ALA A 200 -31.51 17.44 -19.28
N LYS A 201 -31.35 18.40 -20.23
CA LYS A 201 -30.15 18.43 -21.11
C LYS A 201 -28.87 18.70 -20.34
N VAL A 202 -28.88 19.67 -19.40
CA VAL A 202 -27.73 19.96 -18.56
C VAL A 202 -27.36 18.74 -17.70
N GLU A 203 -28.37 18.09 -17.07
CA GLU A 203 -28.15 16.89 -16.27
C GLU A 203 -27.56 15.74 -17.09
N LEU A 204 -28.02 15.51 -18.33
CA LEU A 204 -27.43 14.52 -19.23
C LEU A 204 -25.95 14.78 -19.51
N LEU A 205 -25.58 16.04 -19.75
CA LEU A 205 -24.16 16.41 -19.98
C LEU A 205 -23.30 16.14 -18.74
N ASN A 206 -23.82 16.49 -17.54
CA ASN A 206 -23.16 16.21 -16.28
C ASN A 206 -22.95 14.69 -16.06
N ARG A 207 -23.96 13.87 -16.38
CA ARG A 207 -23.89 12.41 -16.25
C ARG A 207 -22.91 11.79 -17.25
N LYS A 208 -22.84 12.32 -18.48
CA LYS A 208 -21.81 11.90 -19.46
C LYS A 208 -20.39 12.18 -18.94
N THR A 209 -20.15 13.37 -18.39
CA THR A 209 -18.87 13.71 -17.77
C THR A 209 -18.55 12.82 -16.57
N SER A 210 -19.54 12.52 -15.71
CA SER A 210 -19.37 11.62 -14.57
C SER A 210 -19.02 10.20 -14.99
N LEU A 211 -19.65 9.68 -16.04
CA LEU A 211 -19.33 8.37 -16.62
C LEU A 211 -17.90 8.32 -17.10
N GLU A 212 -17.45 9.34 -17.84
CA GLU A 212 -16.08 9.42 -18.35
C GLU A 212 -15.05 9.47 -17.23
N ASN A 213 -15.32 10.27 -16.18
CA ASN A 213 -14.45 10.33 -15.01
C ASN A 213 -14.37 8.99 -14.26
N SER A 214 -15.51 8.31 -14.08
CA SER A 214 -15.57 6.99 -13.44
C SER A 214 -14.82 5.93 -14.25
N ARG A 215 -14.90 5.98 -15.57
CA ARG A 215 -14.16 5.12 -16.50
C ARG A 215 -12.65 5.31 -16.34
N ARG A 216 -12.18 6.55 -16.36
CA ARG A 216 -10.76 6.88 -16.19
C ARG A 216 -10.24 6.47 -14.82
N GLN A 217 -11.05 6.63 -13.77
CA GLN A 217 -10.70 6.18 -12.42
C GLN A 217 -10.51 4.67 -12.38
N LEU A 218 -11.41 3.89 -12.99
CA LEU A 218 -11.26 2.44 -13.05
C LEU A 218 -9.98 2.02 -13.79
N PHE A 219 -9.67 2.63 -14.95
CA PHE A 219 -8.42 2.37 -15.67
C PHE A 219 -7.19 2.66 -14.80
N ASN A 220 -7.17 3.81 -14.13
CA ASN A 220 -6.10 4.16 -13.22
C ASN A 220 -5.94 3.14 -12.09
N ASP A 221 -7.06 2.67 -11.49
CA ASP A 221 -7.02 1.70 -10.40
C ASP A 221 -6.61 0.31 -10.87
N MET A 222 -6.91 -0.05 -12.12
CA MET A 222 -6.40 -1.25 -12.80
C MET A 222 -4.92 -1.15 -13.20
N GLY A 223 -4.28 0.02 -13.07
CA GLY A 223 -2.90 0.24 -13.53
C GLY A 223 -2.77 0.29 -15.05
N MET A 224 -3.85 0.61 -15.75
CA MET A 224 -3.89 0.74 -17.21
C MET A 224 -3.84 2.20 -17.62
N ILE A 225 -3.19 2.48 -18.77
CA ILE A 225 -3.27 3.79 -19.41
C ILE A 225 -4.54 3.82 -20.25
N ASP A 226 -5.33 4.90 -20.08
CA ASP A 226 -6.56 5.12 -20.87
C ASP A 226 -6.22 5.51 -22.32
N PHE A 227 -6.36 4.57 -23.23
CA PHE A 227 -6.21 4.80 -24.68
C PHE A 227 -7.54 5.04 -25.41
N GLY A 228 -8.60 5.46 -24.70
CA GLY A 228 -9.92 5.69 -25.30
C GLY A 228 -10.73 4.41 -25.49
N GLN A 229 -10.37 3.31 -24.84
CA GLN A 229 -11.13 2.07 -24.86
C GLN A 229 -12.46 2.27 -24.13
N SER A 230 -13.57 1.78 -24.70
CA SER A 230 -14.85 1.78 -24.00
C SER A 230 -14.94 0.55 -23.11
N ILE A 231 -15.05 0.77 -21.79
CA ILE A 231 -15.39 -0.26 -20.81
C ILE A 231 -16.84 -0.11 -20.40
N GLN A 232 -17.58 -1.20 -20.38
CA GLN A 232 -18.90 -1.28 -19.76
C GLN A 232 -18.80 -2.24 -18.57
N ALA A 233 -19.32 -1.80 -17.42
CA ALA A 233 -19.43 -2.66 -16.25
C ALA A 233 -20.68 -3.52 -16.36
N LYS A 234 -20.55 -4.82 -16.17
CA LYS A 234 -21.64 -5.77 -16.23
C LYS A 234 -22.56 -5.61 -15.01
N ASN A 235 -23.84 -5.38 -15.25
CA ASN A 235 -24.80 -5.27 -14.16
C ASN A 235 -25.07 -6.66 -13.57
N SER A 236 -25.02 -6.75 -12.25
CA SER A 236 -25.46 -7.92 -11.48
C SER A 236 -26.52 -7.49 -10.47
N GLU A 237 -27.50 -8.32 -10.22
CA GLU A 237 -28.47 -8.09 -9.16
C GLU A 237 -27.77 -8.07 -7.80
N TRP A 238 -28.22 -7.17 -6.91
CA TRP A 238 -27.71 -7.15 -5.55
C TRP A 238 -28.47 -8.17 -4.71
N ILE A 239 -27.73 -9.09 -4.10
CA ILE A 239 -28.25 -10.09 -3.17
C ILE A 239 -27.66 -9.78 -1.78
N PRO A 240 -28.50 -9.63 -0.73
CA PRO A 240 -28.02 -9.38 0.62
C PRO A 240 -27.05 -10.46 1.09
N VAL A 241 -25.89 -10.04 1.58
CA VAL A 241 -24.88 -10.96 2.13
C VAL A 241 -25.17 -11.20 3.61
N SER A 242 -25.00 -12.45 4.05
CA SER A 242 -25.06 -12.77 5.48
C SER A 242 -23.92 -12.05 6.24
N VAL A 243 -24.30 -11.27 7.24
CA VAL A 243 -23.37 -10.49 8.06
C VAL A 243 -22.97 -11.34 9.27
N PRO A 244 -21.66 -11.62 9.50
CA PRO A 244 -21.21 -12.42 10.62
C PRO A 244 -21.60 -11.77 11.97
N SER A 245 -21.75 -12.57 13.01
CA SER A 245 -22.01 -12.06 14.36
C SER A 245 -20.83 -11.21 14.87
N SER A 246 -21.04 -10.35 15.87
CA SER A 246 -19.98 -9.51 16.45
C SER A 246 -18.82 -10.34 17.00
N ALA A 247 -19.09 -11.48 17.61
CA ALA A 247 -18.07 -12.38 18.15
C ALA A 247 -17.26 -13.06 17.05
N GLU A 248 -17.92 -13.54 16.00
CA GLU A 248 -17.29 -14.15 14.83
C GLU A 248 -16.43 -13.14 14.06
N ALA A 249 -16.95 -11.94 13.82
CA ALA A 249 -16.22 -10.86 13.17
C ALA A 249 -14.96 -10.48 13.94
N LEU A 250 -15.01 -10.42 15.29
CA LEU A 250 -13.85 -10.16 16.14
C LEU A 250 -12.82 -11.30 16.06
N GLY A 251 -13.25 -12.56 15.96
CA GLY A 251 -12.39 -13.71 15.74
C GLY A 251 -11.62 -13.59 14.43
N LEU A 252 -12.36 -13.39 13.33
CA LEU A 252 -11.78 -13.21 11.99
C LEU A 252 -10.80 -12.03 11.93
N LEU A 253 -11.17 -10.90 12.54
CA LEU A 253 -10.32 -9.72 12.61
C LEU A 253 -8.97 -10.02 13.26
N LYS A 254 -8.95 -10.73 14.38
CA LYS A 254 -7.72 -11.09 15.10
C LYS A 254 -6.83 -12.08 14.36
N GLU A 255 -7.43 -12.97 13.59
CA GLU A 255 -6.71 -14.07 12.92
C GLU A 255 -6.28 -13.72 11.51
N LYS A 256 -7.10 -12.96 10.77
CA LYS A 256 -6.93 -12.79 9.32
C LYS A 256 -6.56 -11.38 8.89
N ASN A 257 -6.88 -10.34 9.69
CA ASN A 257 -6.59 -8.96 9.28
C ASN A 257 -5.08 -8.69 9.27
N PRO A 258 -4.48 -8.33 8.12
CA PRO A 258 -3.03 -8.12 8.03
C PRO A 258 -2.50 -7.04 8.98
N ASN A 259 -3.25 -5.96 9.18
CA ASN A 259 -2.83 -4.85 10.05
C ASN A 259 -2.82 -5.25 11.53
N VAL A 260 -3.77 -6.10 11.97
CA VAL A 260 -3.78 -6.65 13.33
C VAL A 260 -2.58 -7.59 13.54
N LEU A 261 -2.26 -8.41 12.53
CA LEU A 261 -1.10 -9.29 12.57
C LEU A 261 0.22 -8.49 12.61
N ILE A 262 0.32 -7.38 11.87
CA ILE A 262 1.47 -6.46 11.91
C ILE A 262 1.63 -5.88 13.33
N GLN A 263 0.56 -5.43 13.97
CA GLN A 263 0.63 -4.92 15.35
C GLN A 263 1.06 -6.01 16.34
N ARG A 264 0.62 -7.25 16.15
CA ARG A 264 1.09 -8.40 16.96
C ARG A 264 2.58 -8.67 16.75
N ALA A 265 3.06 -8.63 15.51
CA ALA A 265 4.48 -8.76 15.18
C ALA A 265 5.33 -7.62 15.77
N ALA A 266 4.78 -6.39 15.87
CA ALA A 266 5.44 -5.28 16.52
C ALA A 266 5.67 -5.52 18.02
N ILE A 267 4.74 -6.19 18.72
CA ILE A 267 4.93 -6.63 20.12
C ILE A 267 6.12 -7.60 20.21
N GLU A 268 6.25 -8.51 19.25
CA GLU A 268 7.38 -9.45 19.21
C GLU A 268 8.71 -8.72 18.99
N ILE A 269 8.74 -7.72 18.08
CA ILE A 269 9.91 -6.83 17.93
C ILE A 269 10.25 -6.16 19.24
N GLY A 270 9.27 -5.62 19.97
CA GLY A 270 9.49 -5.03 21.30
C GLY A 270 10.09 -6.00 22.31
N ASN A 271 9.65 -7.26 22.29
CA ASN A 271 10.23 -8.33 23.12
C ASN A 271 11.67 -8.64 22.75
N ILE A 272 11.98 -8.69 21.45
CA ILE A 272 13.34 -8.94 20.95
C ILE A 272 14.26 -7.77 21.31
N GLN A 273 13.82 -6.54 21.12
CA GLN A 273 14.59 -5.33 21.49
C GLN A 273 14.89 -5.29 22.98
N PHE A 274 13.93 -5.67 23.83
CA PHE A 274 14.16 -5.80 25.28
C PHE A 274 15.21 -6.87 25.59
N LYS A 275 15.18 -8.04 24.90
CA LYS A 275 16.22 -9.09 25.05
C LYS A 275 17.58 -8.58 24.62
N ILE A 276 17.70 -7.83 23.52
CA ILE A 276 18.95 -7.21 23.06
C ILE A 276 19.47 -6.24 24.12
N ALA A 277 18.63 -5.32 24.61
CA ALA A 277 19.03 -4.35 25.62
C ALA A 277 19.46 -5.02 26.95
N LYS A 278 18.77 -6.09 27.35
CA LYS A 278 19.17 -6.91 28.52
C LYS A 278 20.52 -7.59 28.27
N GLY A 279 20.75 -8.13 27.06
CA GLY A 279 21.98 -8.82 26.68
C GLY A 279 23.21 -7.91 26.65
N MET A 280 23.05 -6.60 26.47
CA MET A 280 24.17 -5.63 26.52
C MET A 280 24.85 -5.55 27.89
N ARG A 281 24.25 -6.07 28.94
CA ARG A 281 24.83 -6.20 30.29
C ARG A 281 25.61 -7.50 30.48
N SER A 282 25.53 -8.40 29.52
CA SER A 282 26.29 -9.68 29.54
C SER A 282 27.72 -9.48 29.03
N PRO A 283 28.67 -10.38 29.38
CA PRO A 283 29.98 -10.37 28.75
C PRO A 283 29.87 -10.50 27.24
N SER A 284 30.86 -9.98 26.51
CA SER A 284 31.04 -10.19 25.08
C SER A 284 32.42 -10.80 24.84
N ALA A 285 32.50 -11.72 23.88
CA ALA A 285 33.75 -12.40 23.51
C ALA A 285 33.98 -12.28 21.99
N PHE A 286 35.18 -11.87 21.61
CA PHE A 286 35.61 -11.68 20.24
C PHE A 286 36.91 -12.44 20.02
N ALA A 287 37.13 -12.99 18.84
CA ALA A 287 38.37 -13.57 18.39
C ALA A 287 38.84 -12.82 17.15
N SER A 288 40.15 -12.57 17.04
CA SER A 288 40.74 -12.07 15.82
C SER A 288 42.02 -12.84 15.42
N ILE A 289 42.26 -12.88 14.11
CA ILE A 289 43.49 -13.36 13.50
C ILE A 289 43.94 -12.22 12.61
N ASP A 290 45.18 -11.73 12.89
CA ASP A 290 45.74 -10.58 12.20
C ASP A 290 47.10 -10.97 11.61
N TYR A 291 47.22 -10.88 10.28
CA TYR A 291 48.48 -11.00 9.57
C TYR A 291 48.89 -9.61 9.07
N SER A 292 50.08 -9.14 9.38
CA SER A 292 50.54 -7.81 8.99
C SER A 292 52.02 -7.76 8.69
N ALA A 293 52.39 -6.87 7.79
CA ALA A 293 53.77 -6.50 7.49
C ALA A 293 53.89 -4.98 7.31
N SER A 294 55.03 -4.43 7.59
CA SER A 294 55.32 -3.00 7.47
C SER A 294 56.75 -2.73 7.02
N GLY A 295 56.97 -1.59 6.39
CA GLY A 295 58.29 -1.12 5.97
C GLY A 295 58.26 0.37 5.67
N ASP A 296 59.43 1.00 5.48
CA ASP A 296 59.51 2.44 5.21
C ASP A 296 59.21 2.77 3.74
N ASN A 297 59.31 1.77 2.85
CA ASN A 297 59.04 1.90 1.42
C ASN A 297 58.40 0.60 0.85
N SER A 298 58.03 0.63 -0.45
CA SER A 298 57.39 -0.51 -1.11
C SER A 298 58.26 -1.76 -1.23
N GLU A 299 59.59 -1.62 -1.29
CA GLU A 299 60.50 -2.75 -1.40
C GLU A 299 60.63 -3.45 -0.03
N GLN A 300 60.87 -2.68 1.02
CA GLN A 300 60.87 -3.21 2.38
C GLN A 300 59.54 -3.85 2.78
N LEU A 301 58.41 -3.26 2.38
CA LEU A 301 57.12 -3.88 2.63
C LEU A 301 56.97 -5.24 1.91
N LYS A 302 57.48 -5.37 0.66
CA LYS A 302 57.47 -6.65 -0.07
C LYS A 302 58.36 -7.69 0.58
N GLU A 303 59.51 -7.29 1.10
CA GLU A 303 60.43 -8.14 1.82
C GLU A 303 59.81 -8.57 3.17
N SER A 304 59.26 -7.61 3.90
CA SER A 304 58.56 -7.85 5.16
C SER A 304 57.35 -8.81 5.03
N LEU A 305 56.65 -8.78 3.91
CA LEU A 305 55.57 -9.74 3.63
C LEU A 305 56.09 -11.19 3.47
N LYS A 306 57.39 -11.38 3.18
CA LYS A 306 58.01 -12.70 3.04
C LYS A 306 58.68 -13.14 4.32
N ASP A 307 59.49 -12.27 4.91
CA ASP A 307 60.46 -12.63 5.92
C ASP A 307 60.23 -12.01 7.31
N ASP A 308 59.55 -10.83 7.37
CA ASP A 308 59.31 -10.06 8.62
C ASP A 308 57.82 -9.85 8.93
N TRP A 309 56.95 -10.80 8.53
CA TRP A 309 55.51 -10.74 8.80
C TRP A 309 55.22 -11.05 10.27
N ARG A 310 54.03 -10.54 10.74
CA ARG A 310 53.48 -10.85 12.05
C ARG A 310 52.15 -11.54 11.91
N LEU A 311 51.98 -12.67 12.61
CA LEU A 311 50.69 -13.35 12.75
C LEU A 311 50.31 -13.28 14.23
N GLY A 312 49.20 -12.55 14.48
CA GLY A 312 48.59 -12.46 15.80
C GLY A 312 47.31 -13.27 15.85
N VAL A 313 47.08 -14.04 16.89
CA VAL A 313 45.80 -14.64 17.22
C VAL A 313 45.40 -14.13 18.59
N SER A 314 44.26 -13.50 18.70
CA SER A 314 43.79 -12.94 19.94
C SER A 314 42.33 -13.31 20.27
N MET A 315 42.06 -13.39 21.56
CA MET A 315 40.69 -13.53 22.09
C MET A 315 40.51 -12.48 23.17
N ALA A 316 39.44 -11.68 23.04
CA ALA A 316 39.11 -10.65 24.01
C ALA A 316 37.75 -10.91 24.62
N ILE A 317 37.65 -10.81 25.95
CA ILE A 317 36.38 -10.85 26.68
C ILE A 317 36.19 -9.48 27.32
N ASN A 318 35.09 -8.83 27.05
CA ASN A 318 34.68 -7.56 27.63
C ASN A 318 33.42 -7.72 28.48
N PHE A 319 33.47 -7.31 29.73
CA PHE A 319 32.34 -7.34 30.63
C PHE A 319 32.10 -5.94 31.23
N PRO A 320 31.00 -5.26 30.87
CA PRO A 320 30.70 -3.93 31.39
C PRO A 320 30.21 -4.02 32.83
N ILE A 321 31.06 -3.71 33.79
CA ILE A 321 30.70 -3.70 35.25
C ILE A 321 29.89 -2.46 35.57
N PHE A 322 30.31 -1.30 35.10
CA PHE A 322 29.65 -0.02 35.30
C PHE A 322 29.76 0.87 34.07
N SER A 323 28.63 1.44 33.63
CA SER A 323 28.55 2.26 32.42
C SER A 323 27.76 3.56 32.65
N GLY A 324 27.82 4.12 33.87
CA GLY A 324 27.14 5.37 34.21
C GLY A 324 25.59 5.29 34.03
N ASN A 325 24.97 4.17 34.38
CA ASN A 325 23.53 3.88 34.22
C ASN A 325 23.02 3.75 32.77
N SER A 326 23.83 3.95 31.73
CA SER A 326 23.40 3.93 30.33
C SER A 326 22.71 2.60 29.96
N LEU A 327 23.28 1.46 30.34
CA LEU A 327 22.73 0.13 30.06
C LEU A 327 21.40 -0.12 30.82
N SER A 328 21.29 0.37 32.06
CA SER A 328 20.06 0.29 32.84
C SER A 328 18.95 1.11 32.19
N THR A 329 19.27 2.33 31.79
CA THR A 329 18.33 3.23 31.10
C THR A 329 17.89 2.64 29.76
N ALA A 330 18.81 2.12 28.94
CA ALA A 330 18.48 1.45 27.66
C ALA A 330 17.53 0.27 27.87
N GLN A 331 17.77 -0.55 28.91
CA GLN A 331 16.88 -1.67 29.23
C GLN A 331 15.48 -1.18 29.67
N GLN A 332 15.38 -0.12 30.48
CA GLN A 332 14.09 0.45 30.87
C GLN A 332 13.35 1.07 29.70
N GLN A 333 14.06 1.79 28.80
CA GLN A 333 13.48 2.33 27.58
C GLN A 333 12.91 1.22 26.67
N ALA A 334 13.65 0.12 26.48
CA ALA A 334 13.18 -1.02 25.70
C ALA A 334 11.94 -1.68 26.36
N LYS A 335 11.89 -1.75 27.71
CA LYS A 335 10.71 -2.23 28.44
C LYS A 335 9.49 -1.33 28.24
N LEU A 336 9.67 -0.01 28.26
CA LEU A 336 8.61 0.96 28.01
C LEU A 336 8.13 0.88 26.55
N SER A 337 9.04 0.75 25.59
CA SER A 337 8.71 0.54 24.17
C SER A 337 7.86 -0.71 23.95
N LYS A 338 8.22 -1.84 24.62
CA LYS A 338 7.40 -3.06 24.58
C LYS A 338 5.98 -2.79 25.08
N ARG A 339 5.83 -2.14 26.24
CA ARG A 339 4.50 -1.80 26.81
C ARG A 339 3.71 -0.86 25.89
N LYS A 340 4.40 0.05 25.19
CA LYS A 340 3.78 0.91 24.20
C LYS A 340 3.20 0.07 23.06
N TYR A 341 3.94 -0.86 22.47
CA TYR A 341 3.42 -1.75 21.42
C TYR A 341 2.21 -2.59 21.89
N GLU A 342 2.22 -3.07 23.14
CA GLU A 342 1.10 -3.79 23.74
C GLU A 342 -0.16 -2.89 23.83
N ASN A 343 0.00 -1.64 24.27
CA ASN A 343 -1.09 -0.67 24.33
C ASN A 343 -1.60 -0.27 22.94
N ASP A 344 -0.69 0.01 22.02
CA ASP A 344 -1.02 0.38 20.63
C ASP A 344 -1.83 -0.74 19.94
N TYR A 345 -1.46 -2.01 20.15
CA TYR A 345 -2.24 -3.15 19.68
C TYR A 345 -3.66 -3.17 20.23
N LEU A 346 -3.84 -2.97 21.54
CA LEU A 346 -5.17 -2.97 22.17
C LEU A 346 -6.03 -1.82 21.67
N THR A 347 -5.47 -0.62 21.56
CA THR A 347 -6.16 0.57 21.04
C THR A 347 -6.58 0.33 19.59
N PHE A 348 -5.65 -0.12 18.74
CA PHE A 348 -5.91 -0.42 17.33
C PHE A 348 -7.01 -1.47 17.15
N LEU A 349 -6.98 -2.54 17.97
CA LEU A 349 -7.99 -3.58 17.90
C LEU A 349 -9.39 -3.06 18.29
N ASN A 350 -9.46 -2.18 19.31
CA ASN A 350 -10.71 -1.56 19.70
C ASN A 350 -11.27 -0.63 18.63
N ASP A 351 -10.42 0.17 17.98
CA ASP A 351 -10.81 1.06 16.88
C ASP A 351 -11.36 0.26 15.70
N LEU A 352 -10.69 -0.84 15.31
CA LEU A 352 -11.18 -1.72 14.26
C LEU A 352 -12.49 -2.42 14.65
N ARG A 353 -12.67 -2.81 15.91
CA ARG A 353 -13.93 -3.37 16.39
C ARG A 353 -15.08 -2.40 16.21
N VAL A 354 -14.89 -1.13 16.57
CA VAL A 354 -15.91 -0.08 16.36
C VAL A 354 -16.23 0.08 14.89
N GLN A 355 -15.20 0.12 14.01
CA GLN A 355 -15.40 0.23 12.56
C GLN A 355 -16.18 -0.95 11.99
N VAL A 356 -15.87 -2.18 12.40
CA VAL A 356 -16.60 -3.39 11.99
C VAL A 356 -18.06 -3.30 12.41
N GLU A 357 -18.37 -2.90 13.66
CA GLU A 357 -19.75 -2.77 14.14
C GLU A 357 -20.53 -1.70 13.37
N LEU A 358 -19.91 -0.57 13.05
CA LEU A 358 -20.54 0.49 12.25
C LEU A 358 -20.89 -0.01 10.84
N ILE A 359 -19.96 -0.71 10.19
CA ILE A 359 -20.19 -1.25 8.84
C ILE A 359 -21.24 -2.37 8.87
N ARG A 360 -21.20 -3.27 9.86
CA ARG A 360 -22.22 -4.31 10.04
C ARG A 360 -23.63 -3.70 10.14
N LYS A 361 -23.79 -2.72 11.03
CA LYS A 361 -25.08 -2.01 11.18
C LYS A 361 -25.49 -1.31 9.88
N SER A 362 -24.56 -0.71 9.17
CA SER A 362 -24.84 -0.07 7.88
C SER A 362 -25.35 -1.09 6.84
N ILE A 363 -24.72 -2.27 6.74
CA ILE A 363 -25.17 -3.33 5.82
C ILE A 363 -26.59 -3.82 6.20
N MET A 364 -26.86 -4.03 7.48
CA MET A 364 -28.21 -4.41 7.96
C MET A 364 -29.24 -3.35 7.60
N ASN A 365 -28.93 -2.06 7.79
CA ASN A 365 -29.83 -0.98 7.39
C ASN A 365 -30.07 -0.97 5.88
N TYR A 366 -29.05 -1.22 5.05
CA TYR A 366 -29.24 -1.28 3.59
C TYR A 366 -30.16 -2.43 3.17
N SER A 367 -30.11 -3.58 3.85
CA SER A 367 -31.01 -4.70 3.56
C SER A 367 -32.49 -4.38 3.82
N GLU A 368 -32.78 -3.42 4.72
CA GLU A 368 -34.14 -2.93 4.99
C GLU A 368 -34.52 -1.76 4.07
N ILE A 369 -33.58 -0.83 3.79
CA ILE A 369 -33.83 0.39 2.99
C ILE A 369 -34.02 0.07 1.51
N ILE A 370 -33.29 -0.90 0.94
CA ILE A 370 -33.34 -1.19 -0.49
C ILE A 370 -34.72 -1.64 -0.94
N PRO A 371 -35.44 -2.59 -0.28
CA PRO A 371 -36.81 -2.95 -0.62
C PRO A 371 -37.78 -1.76 -0.54
N ILE A 372 -37.63 -0.92 0.49
CA ILE A 372 -38.44 0.30 0.63
C ILE A 372 -38.24 1.24 -0.56
N ASN A 373 -36.98 1.46 -0.98
CA ASN A 373 -36.69 2.29 -2.15
C ASN A 373 -37.23 1.68 -3.45
N GLN A 374 -37.28 0.36 -3.58
CA GLN A 374 -37.88 -0.32 -4.73
C GLN A 374 -39.41 -0.04 -4.78
N ASP A 375 -40.11 -0.13 -3.64
CA ASP A 375 -41.52 0.20 -3.53
C ASP A 375 -41.77 1.67 -3.85
N VAL A 376 -40.92 2.59 -3.37
CA VAL A 376 -41.00 4.03 -3.67
C VAL A 376 -40.81 4.30 -5.16
N VAL A 377 -39.89 3.62 -5.83
CA VAL A 377 -39.75 3.73 -7.29
C VAL A 377 -41.00 3.26 -8.02
N SER A 378 -41.53 2.09 -7.64
CA SER A 378 -42.75 1.54 -8.25
C SER A 378 -43.94 2.47 -8.07
N ALA A 379 -44.11 3.06 -6.89
CA ALA A 379 -45.17 4.03 -6.61
C ALA A 379 -45.00 5.32 -7.42
N ALA A 380 -43.76 5.84 -7.54
CA ALA A 380 -43.47 7.05 -8.33
C ALA A 380 -43.69 6.83 -9.85
N GLU A 381 -43.42 5.62 -10.35
CA GLU A 381 -43.66 5.25 -11.75
C GLU A 381 -45.18 5.25 -12.05
N GLU A 382 -46.00 4.64 -11.18
CA GLU A 382 -47.43 4.60 -11.35
C GLU A 382 -48.05 6.00 -11.17
N ASP A 383 -47.57 6.80 -10.21
CA ASP A 383 -48.04 8.19 -10.03
C ASP A 383 -47.80 9.02 -11.30
N LEU A 384 -46.56 9.00 -11.85
CA LEU A 384 -46.27 9.72 -13.10
C LEU A 384 -47.17 9.28 -14.23
N LYS A 385 -47.44 7.98 -14.39
CA LYS A 385 -48.30 7.44 -15.41
C LYS A 385 -49.75 7.90 -15.25
N LEU A 386 -50.27 7.94 -14.01
CA LEU A 386 -51.61 8.41 -13.71
C LEU A 386 -51.76 9.91 -13.96
N VAL A 387 -50.79 10.71 -13.48
CA VAL A 387 -50.81 12.16 -13.65
C VAL A 387 -50.67 12.54 -15.13
N GLN A 388 -49.87 11.84 -15.92
CA GLN A 388 -49.77 12.05 -17.38
C GLN A 388 -51.11 11.76 -18.09
N LYS A 389 -51.83 10.70 -17.70
CA LYS A 389 -53.17 10.41 -18.23
C LYS A 389 -54.19 11.51 -17.85
N ARG A 390 -54.16 11.95 -16.59
CA ARG A 390 -55.03 13.05 -16.14
C ARG A 390 -54.72 14.36 -16.88
N TYR A 391 -53.45 14.67 -17.11
CA TYR A 391 -53.01 15.83 -17.87
C TYR A 391 -53.51 15.76 -19.33
N SER A 392 -53.44 14.59 -19.97
CA SER A 392 -53.87 14.43 -21.36
C SER A 392 -55.36 14.70 -21.59
N ILE A 393 -56.20 14.52 -20.56
CA ILE A 393 -57.64 14.80 -20.58
C ILE A 393 -58.03 16.14 -19.92
N GLY A 394 -57.01 16.96 -19.54
CA GLY A 394 -57.21 18.29 -18.95
C GLY A 394 -57.58 18.30 -17.46
N SER A 395 -57.51 17.16 -16.75
CA SER A 395 -57.84 17.04 -15.32
C SER A 395 -56.63 17.11 -14.37
N ALA A 396 -55.44 17.43 -14.86
CA ALA A 396 -54.24 17.75 -14.09
C ALA A 396 -53.50 18.92 -14.72
N THR A 397 -52.63 19.56 -13.94
CA THR A 397 -51.80 20.67 -14.40
C THR A 397 -50.43 20.17 -14.89
N ILE A 398 -49.75 20.98 -15.71
CA ILE A 398 -48.34 20.67 -16.12
C ILE A 398 -47.43 20.58 -14.91
N LEU A 399 -47.67 21.36 -13.85
CA LEU A 399 -46.86 21.33 -12.64
C LEU A 399 -46.92 19.97 -11.94
N GLU A 400 -48.12 19.36 -11.85
CA GLU A 400 -48.28 18.01 -11.29
C GLU A 400 -47.47 16.97 -12.09
N VAL A 401 -47.44 17.06 -13.43
CA VAL A 401 -46.65 16.16 -14.27
C VAL A 401 -45.15 16.34 -14.01
N LEU A 402 -44.69 17.59 -13.94
CA LEU A 402 -43.27 17.89 -13.68
C LEU A 402 -42.83 17.44 -12.28
N ASP A 403 -43.69 17.61 -11.26
CA ASP A 403 -43.41 17.18 -9.89
C ASP A 403 -43.35 15.64 -9.80
N ALA A 404 -44.26 14.92 -10.43
CA ALA A 404 -44.23 13.46 -10.49
C ALA A 404 -42.98 12.94 -11.24
N GLN A 405 -42.59 13.63 -12.33
CA GLN A 405 -41.36 13.29 -13.06
C GLN A 405 -40.11 13.49 -12.21
N VAL A 406 -39.99 14.61 -11.48
CA VAL A 406 -38.88 14.87 -10.56
C VAL A 406 -38.86 13.82 -9.44
N SER A 407 -40.02 13.46 -8.89
CA SER A 407 -40.14 12.40 -7.86
C SER A 407 -39.59 11.07 -8.36
N LEU A 408 -39.97 10.65 -9.57
CA LEU A 408 -39.46 9.40 -10.18
C LEU A 408 -37.96 9.41 -10.40
N ILE A 409 -37.41 10.52 -10.92
CA ILE A 409 -35.93 10.64 -11.14
C ILE A 409 -35.21 10.55 -9.83
N ARG A 410 -35.70 11.24 -8.81
CA ARG A 410 -35.12 11.25 -7.48
C ARG A 410 -35.14 9.87 -6.83
N SER A 411 -36.27 9.16 -6.89
CA SER A 411 -36.40 7.81 -6.30
C SER A 411 -35.52 6.80 -7.01
N ASN A 412 -35.45 6.80 -8.35
CA ASN A 412 -34.51 5.96 -9.11
C ASN A 412 -33.06 6.24 -8.73
N SER A 413 -32.68 7.53 -8.70
CA SER A 413 -31.29 7.91 -8.32
C SER A 413 -30.96 7.49 -6.88
N THR A 414 -31.92 7.59 -5.97
CA THR A 414 -31.76 7.13 -4.57
C THR A 414 -31.56 5.62 -4.49
N LEU A 415 -32.38 4.84 -5.19
CA LEU A 415 -32.24 3.38 -5.23
C LEU A 415 -30.89 2.96 -5.78
N ILE A 416 -30.46 3.52 -6.93
CA ILE A 416 -29.17 3.25 -7.54
C ILE A 416 -28.03 3.55 -6.55
N ASN A 417 -28.04 4.74 -5.92
CA ASN A 417 -27.04 5.10 -4.94
C ASN A 417 -27.00 4.10 -3.78
N THR A 418 -28.15 3.77 -3.20
CA THR A 418 -28.26 2.89 -2.03
C THR A 418 -27.72 1.49 -2.32
N VAL A 419 -28.06 0.91 -3.49
CA VAL A 419 -27.57 -0.41 -3.89
C VAL A 419 -26.04 -0.44 -4.05
N HIS A 420 -25.47 0.59 -4.69
CA HIS A 420 -24.02 0.63 -4.86
C HIS A 420 -23.27 0.92 -3.56
N ASP A 421 -23.83 1.77 -2.69
CA ASP A 421 -23.26 2.03 -1.37
C ASP A 421 -23.28 0.76 -0.50
N ALA A 422 -24.35 -0.05 -0.56
CA ALA A 422 -24.42 -1.35 0.11
C ALA A 422 -23.30 -2.29 -0.33
N ARG A 423 -23.09 -2.46 -1.64
CA ARG A 423 -21.99 -3.28 -2.20
C ARG A 423 -20.60 -2.84 -1.72
N ILE A 424 -20.39 -1.53 -1.67
CA ILE A 424 -19.12 -0.98 -1.18
C ILE A 424 -18.92 -1.29 0.32
N GLN A 425 -19.99 -1.22 1.14
CA GLN A 425 -19.87 -1.57 2.56
C GLN A 425 -19.62 -3.06 2.78
N GLU A 426 -20.25 -3.94 2.00
CA GLU A 426 -19.97 -5.38 2.04
C GLU A 426 -18.51 -5.70 1.71
N MET A 427 -17.99 -5.09 0.66
CA MET A 427 -16.58 -5.22 0.28
C MET A 427 -15.65 -4.71 1.39
N ARG A 428 -15.97 -3.54 1.99
CA ARG A 428 -15.19 -2.98 3.12
C ARG A 428 -15.21 -3.90 4.33
N LEU A 429 -16.33 -4.54 4.63
CA LEU A 429 -16.40 -5.52 5.71
C LEU A 429 -15.48 -6.70 5.45
N LYS A 430 -15.55 -7.31 4.27
CA LYS A 430 -14.66 -8.41 3.86
C LYS A 430 -13.19 -8.04 3.97
N ALA A 431 -12.83 -6.83 3.57
CA ALA A 431 -11.47 -6.32 3.65
C ALA A 431 -11.00 -6.15 5.10
N LEU A 432 -11.82 -5.55 5.97
CA LEU A 432 -11.51 -5.41 7.39
C LEU A 432 -11.40 -6.76 8.10
N LEU A 433 -12.21 -7.74 7.70
CA LEU A 433 -12.11 -9.10 8.24
C LEU A 433 -10.91 -9.88 7.68
N GLY A 434 -10.13 -9.32 6.73
CA GLY A 434 -8.98 -9.97 6.10
C GLY A 434 -9.38 -11.16 5.23
N MET A 435 -10.57 -11.10 4.62
CA MET A 435 -11.12 -12.17 3.77
C MET A 435 -11.04 -11.84 2.29
N LEU A 436 -10.91 -10.56 1.93
CA LEU A 436 -11.06 -10.11 0.55
C LEU A 436 -9.96 -10.65 -0.37
N ASP A 437 -8.71 -10.67 0.07
CA ASP A 437 -7.57 -11.19 -0.68
C ASP A 437 -7.61 -12.71 -0.82
N ILE A 438 -8.12 -13.40 0.20
CA ILE A 438 -8.25 -14.88 0.23
C ILE A 438 -9.29 -15.33 -0.81
N GLU A 439 -10.44 -14.64 -0.88
CA GLU A 439 -11.52 -14.97 -1.84
C GLU A 439 -11.03 -14.94 -3.29
N TYR A 440 -10.12 -14.03 -3.63
CA TYR A 440 -9.55 -13.93 -4.98
C TYR A 440 -8.38 -14.88 -5.22
N GLN A 441 -7.66 -15.33 -4.19
CA GLN A 441 -6.63 -16.37 -4.31
C GLN A 441 -7.25 -17.74 -4.60
N THR A 442 -8.32 -18.11 -3.90
CA THR A 442 -9.02 -19.37 -4.10
C THR A 442 -9.62 -19.47 -5.51
N LYS A 443 -10.16 -18.37 -6.03
CA LYS A 443 -10.66 -18.32 -7.41
C LYS A 443 -9.57 -18.45 -8.48
N GLU A 444 -8.35 -18.01 -8.21
CA GLU A 444 -7.20 -18.21 -9.11
C GLU A 444 -6.71 -19.66 -9.14
N GLU A 445 -6.83 -20.40 -8.03
CA GLU A 445 -6.44 -21.81 -7.94
C GLU A 445 -7.49 -22.73 -8.57
N GLU A 446 -8.78 -22.37 -8.55
CA GLU A 446 -9.87 -23.11 -9.20
C GLU A 446 -9.90 -22.99 -10.73
N ILE A 447 -9.24 -21.96 -11.29
CA ILE A 447 -9.20 -21.67 -12.75
C ILE A 447 -7.92 -22.25 -13.41
N LYS A 448 -6.92 -22.65 -12.62
CA LYS A 448 -5.70 -23.32 -13.11
C LYS A 448 -5.85 -24.84 -13.09
#